data_ee305f076aebc9ba9e16ac2071f4c88f
#
_entry.id   ee305f076aebc9ba9e16ac2071f4c88f
#
_cell.length_a   1.000
_cell.length_b   1.000
_cell.length_c   1.000
_cell.angle_alpha   90.00
_cell.angle_beta   90.00
_cell.angle_gamma   90.00
#
_symmetry.space_group_name_H-M   'P 1'
#
loop_
_entity.id
_entity.type
_entity.pdbx_description
1 polymer ?
#
loop_
_entity_poly.entity_id
_entity_poly.type
_entity_poly.pdbx_seq_one_letter_code
_entity_poly.pdbx_strand_id
1 'polypeptide(L)'
;MAGFLACAGVPLYIHLPRFLVEAGLSLSAAGALLLGLRMLDFVQDPLLGVWADRAGPSYRPRMAALALLGLGAGFAIVFVLQPGVLGLSLGLVLLLSAYSLGTILFYAQGVAVAGGAGDVGHFRLAGWRETGAVVGIIFAAMLPSLVASAHGSSAGYAALGIGMVLAAPLVWRISAPIWSVPSSVTSGFSLRAFRNAGAARLLLIGLFNAMPVAVTSTLFLFYVEDWLGAADFAGALLLAFFLAAGLAIPAWAGLAARYGARQVLLPAMLLAVFAFSWAALLPQGAVVQFLVVTVVSGAALGADMAILPALFATRLKRSDLPSAVGFGAWAFVSKSALALSGILVLPTLEIAGYVPGGVNDAPALRTLAAAYAIVPLFLKLPAIWMVARLADD
;
A
#
# COMPACT_ATOMS: atom_id res chain seq x y z
N MET A 1 -2.51 -6.86 -14.19
CA MET A 1 -1.67 -7.39 -13.11
C MET A 1 -1.65 -6.48 -11.89
N ALA A 2 -1.38 -5.19 -12.01
CA ALA A 2 -1.37 -4.28 -10.85
C ALA A 2 -2.66 -4.37 -10.03
N GLY A 3 -3.83 -4.25 -10.65
CA GLY A 3 -5.11 -4.37 -9.96
C GLY A 3 -5.32 -5.73 -9.28
N PHE A 4 -4.90 -6.82 -9.91
CA PHE A 4 -4.99 -8.15 -9.34
C PHE A 4 -4.15 -8.28 -8.05
N LEU A 5 -2.90 -7.81 -8.08
CA LEU A 5 -2.05 -7.79 -6.89
C LEU A 5 -2.64 -6.88 -5.80
N ALA A 6 -3.14 -5.71 -6.19
CA ALA A 6 -3.67 -4.73 -5.24
C ALA A 6 -4.92 -5.20 -4.49
N CYS A 7 -5.67 -6.18 -5.03
CA CYS A 7 -6.78 -6.82 -4.32
C CYS A 7 -6.34 -7.51 -3.01
N ALA A 8 -5.09 -7.96 -2.92
CA ALA A 8 -4.51 -8.55 -1.71
C ALA A 8 -3.78 -7.52 -0.82
N GLY A 9 -3.80 -6.26 -1.20
CA GLY A 9 -3.24 -5.16 -0.41
C GLY A 9 -4.22 -4.58 0.60
N VAL A 10 -4.49 -3.29 0.49
CA VAL A 10 -5.35 -2.53 1.42
C VAL A 10 -6.72 -3.18 1.68
N PRO A 11 -7.46 -3.69 0.66
CA PRO A 11 -8.77 -4.28 0.90
C PRO A 11 -8.73 -5.49 1.83
N LEU A 12 -7.69 -6.32 1.71
CA LEU A 12 -7.53 -7.47 2.57
C LEU A 12 -7.38 -7.05 4.04
N TYR A 13 -6.60 -5.99 4.30
CA TYR A 13 -6.43 -5.48 5.67
C TYR A 13 -7.71 -4.87 6.26
N ILE A 14 -8.59 -4.34 5.43
CA ILE A 14 -9.89 -3.80 5.87
C ILE A 14 -10.84 -4.95 6.24
N HIS A 15 -10.91 -5.98 5.42
CA HIS A 15 -11.88 -7.06 5.57
C HIS A 15 -11.42 -8.19 6.51
N LEU A 16 -10.11 -8.44 6.56
CA LEU A 16 -9.55 -9.63 7.22
C LEU A 16 -9.84 -9.70 8.73
N PRO A 17 -9.72 -8.61 9.53
CA PRO A 17 -10.01 -8.70 10.96
C PRO A 17 -11.45 -9.17 11.24
N ARG A 18 -12.42 -8.59 10.55
CA ARG A 18 -13.83 -8.94 10.67
C ARG A 18 -14.09 -10.37 10.20
N PHE A 19 -13.54 -10.74 9.05
CA PHE A 19 -13.67 -12.09 8.50
C PHE A 19 -13.14 -13.18 9.46
N LEU A 20 -11.98 -12.96 10.10
CA LEU A 20 -11.41 -13.92 11.05
C LEU A 20 -12.29 -14.13 12.27
N VAL A 21 -12.93 -13.07 12.77
CA VAL A 21 -13.88 -13.17 13.89
C VAL A 21 -15.16 -13.89 13.43
N GLU A 22 -15.69 -13.59 12.26
CA GLU A 22 -16.83 -14.29 11.66
C GLU A 22 -16.52 -15.78 11.39
N ALA A 23 -15.25 -16.11 11.09
CA ALA A 23 -14.77 -17.49 10.95
C ALA A 23 -14.52 -18.22 12.28
N GLY A 24 -14.84 -17.58 13.43
CA GLY A 24 -14.83 -18.22 14.75
C GLY A 24 -13.56 -17.97 15.58
N LEU A 25 -12.61 -17.14 15.15
CA LEU A 25 -11.48 -16.77 15.98
C LEU A 25 -11.89 -15.72 17.03
N SER A 26 -11.35 -15.85 18.25
CA SER A 26 -11.47 -14.74 19.20
C SER A 26 -10.74 -13.50 18.69
N LEU A 27 -11.13 -12.33 19.16
CA LEU A 27 -10.51 -11.05 18.75
C LEU A 27 -9.00 -11.05 19.05
N SER A 28 -8.59 -11.60 20.20
CA SER A 28 -7.19 -11.75 20.57
C SER A 28 -6.41 -12.71 19.67
N ALA A 29 -7.02 -13.86 19.28
CA ALA A 29 -6.40 -14.81 18.36
C ALA A 29 -6.26 -14.23 16.95
N ALA A 30 -7.28 -13.52 16.46
CA ALA A 30 -7.21 -12.81 15.18
C ALA A 30 -6.10 -11.73 15.20
N GLY A 31 -6.01 -10.94 16.28
CA GLY A 31 -4.95 -9.96 16.45
C GLY A 31 -3.55 -10.57 16.48
N ALA A 32 -3.38 -11.66 17.23
CA ALA A 32 -2.09 -12.38 17.31
C ALA A 32 -1.69 -12.96 15.94
N LEU A 33 -2.64 -13.54 15.18
CA LEU A 33 -2.40 -14.03 13.82
C LEU A 33 -1.97 -12.91 12.88
N LEU A 34 -2.68 -11.79 12.88
CA LEU A 34 -2.34 -10.63 12.05
C LEU A 34 -0.96 -10.05 12.39
N LEU A 35 -0.61 -9.99 13.69
CA LEU A 35 0.71 -9.57 14.12
C LEU A 35 1.79 -10.54 13.65
N GLY A 36 1.57 -11.86 13.79
CA GLY A 36 2.48 -12.90 13.31
C GLY A 36 2.74 -12.79 11.80
N LEU A 37 1.68 -12.56 11.01
CA LEU A 37 1.80 -12.32 9.57
C LEU A 37 2.62 -11.05 9.24
N ARG A 38 2.51 -10.00 10.05
CA ARG A 38 3.35 -8.79 9.90
C ARG A 38 4.81 -9.05 10.21
N MET A 39 5.08 -9.83 11.26
CA MET A 39 6.47 -10.23 11.58
C MET A 39 7.07 -11.08 10.45
N LEU A 40 6.27 -11.98 9.86
CA LEU A 40 6.68 -12.73 8.69
C LEU A 40 7.05 -11.82 7.51
N ASP A 41 6.22 -10.81 7.22
CA ASP A 41 6.48 -9.84 6.16
C ASP A 41 7.83 -9.13 6.31
N PHE A 42 8.21 -8.75 7.52
CA PHE A 42 9.50 -8.09 7.76
C PHE A 42 10.71 -8.95 7.40
N VAL A 43 10.60 -10.25 7.60
CA VAL A 43 11.67 -11.19 7.28
C VAL A 43 11.62 -11.60 5.81
N GLN A 44 10.43 -11.93 5.30
CA GLN A 44 10.32 -12.52 3.97
C GLN A 44 10.55 -11.53 2.82
N ASP A 45 10.13 -10.26 2.93
CA ASP A 45 10.22 -9.32 1.81
C ASP A 45 11.66 -9.09 1.32
N PRO A 46 12.63 -8.79 2.19
CA PRO A 46 14.03 -8.71 1.76
C PRO A 46 14.58 -10.04 1.22
N LEU A 47 14.20 -11.18 1.83
CA LEU A 47 14.64 -12.50 1.40
C LEU A 47 14.08 -12.87 0.02
N LEU A 48 12.80 -12.58 -0.23
CA LEU A 48 12.17 -12.79 -1.54
C LEU A 48 12.83 -11.95 -2.63
N GLY A 49 13.21 -10.71 -2.31
CA GLY A 49 13.99 -9.86 -3.22
C GLY A 49 15.34 -10.46 -3.58
N VAL A 50 16.10 -10.91 -2.58
CA VAL A 50 17.39 -11.58 -2.77
C VAL A 50 17.23 -12.86 -3.56
N TRP A 51 16.24 -13.68 -3.25
CA TRP A 51 15.95 -14.92 -3.97
C TRP A 51 15.62 -14.65 -5.44
N ALA A 52 14.77 -13.66 -5.71
CA ALA A 52 14.35 -13.28 -7.06
C ALA A 52 15.53 -12.82 -7.94
N ASP A 53 16.46 -12.04 -7.39
CA ASP A 53 17.64 -11.60 -8.14
C ASP A 53 18.68 -12.73 -8.30
N ARG A 54 18.88 -13.60 -7.28
CA ARG A 54 19.77 -14.76 -7.39
C ARG A 54 19.29 -15.82 -8.37
N ALA A 55 17.99 -16.06 -8.44
CA ALA A 55 17.40 -17.01 -9.39
C ALA A 55 17.63 -16.57 -10.86
N GLY A 56 17.80 -15.29 -11.08
CA GLY A 56 18.09 -14.71 -12.38
C GLY A 56 16.88 -14.54 -13.30
N PRO A 57 17.06 -13.86 -14.44
CA PRO A 57 15.97 -13.46 -15.33
C PRO A 57 15.17 -14.62 -15.91
N SER A 58 15.81 -15.75 -16.20
CA SER A 58 15.18 -16.92 -16.80
C SER A 58 14.13 -17.61 -15.90
N TYR A 59 14.25 -17.43 -14.59
CA TYR A 59 13.31 -17.99 -13.61
C TYR A 59 12.16 -17.03 -13.26
N ARG A 60 12.28 -15.74 -13.58
CA ARG A 60 11.23 -14.73 -13.27
C ARG A 60 9.84 -15.09 -13.78
N PRO A 61 9.64 -15.62 -15.01
CA PRO A 61 8.33 -16.05 -15.45
C PRO A 61 7.71 -17.13 -14.56
N ARG A 62 8.53 -18.13 -14.15
CA ARG A 62 8.07 -19.20 -13.25
C ARG A 62 7.73 -18.69 -11.85
N MET A 63 8.55 -17.80 -11.31
CA MET A 63 8.30 -17.16 -10.01
C MET A 63 7.04 -16.29 -10.05
N ALA A 64 6.81 -15.58 -11.14
CA ALA A 64 5.60 -14.78 -11.34
C ALA A 64 4.36 -15.68 -11.46
N ALA A 65 4.44 -16.81 -12.16
CA ALA A 65 3.37 -17.82 -12.20
C ALA A 65 3.08 -18.34 -10.80
N LEU A 66 4.12 -18.72 -10.04
CA LEU A 66 3.99 -19.19 -8.66
C LEU A 66 3.32 -18.14 -7.78
N ALA A 67 3.70 -16.87 -7.90
CA ALA A 67 3.10 -15.78 -7.14
C ALA A 67 1.61 -15.57 -7.51
N LEU A 68 1.27 -15.51 -8.79
CA LEU A 68 -0.12 -15.28 -9.23
C LEU A 68 -1.04 -16.45 -8.89
N LEU A 69 -0.60 -17.69 -9.15
CA LEU A 69 -1.37 -18.88 -8.83
C LEU A 69 -1.43 -19.12 -7.33
N GLY A 70 -0.32 -18.90 -6.61
CA GLY A 70 -0.27 -18.97 -5.16
C GLY A 70 -1.20 -17.95 -4.50
N LEU A 71 -1.30 -16.74 -5.07
CA LEU A 71 -2.25 -15.72 -4.60
C LEU A 71 -3.70 -16.21 -4.80
N GLY A 72 -4.06 -16.71 -5.98
CA GLY A 72 -5.37 -17.29 -6.25
C GLY A 72 -5.69 -18.46 -5.31
N ALA A 73 -4.74 -19.39 -5.11
CA ALA A 73 -4.89 -20.51 -4.18
C ALA A 73 -5.06 -20.05 -2.73
N GLY A 74 -4.30 -19.05 -2.29
CA GLY A 74 -4.45 -18.44 -0.98
C GLY A 74 -5.84 -17.86 -0.76
N PHE A 75 -6.37 -17.11 -1.75
CA PHE A 75 -7.75 -16.62 -1.72
C PHE A 75 -8.78 -17.75 -1.68
N ALA A 76 -8.56 -18.83 -2.44
CA ALA A 76 -9.44 -20.02 -2.38
C ALA A 76 -9.47 -20.66 -1.00
N ILE A 77 -8.29 -20.88 -0.40
CA ILE A 77 -8.18 -21.51 0.93
C ILE A 77 -8.85 -20.63 1.99
N VAL A 78 -8.55 -19.33 1.98
CA VAL A 78 -9.02 -18.42 3.04
C VAL A 78 -10.52 -18.12 2.92
N PHE A 79 -11.01 -17.77 1.72
CA PHE A 79 -12.35 -17.20 1.58
C PHE A 79 -13.39 -18.17 1.00
N VAL A 80 -12.97 -19.31 0.41
CA VAL A 80 -13.89 -20.28 -0.18
C VAL A 80 -13.91 -21.58 0.62
N LEU A 81 -12.74 -22.18 0.88
CA LEU A 81 -12.65 -23.50 1.52
C LEU A 81 -12.77 -23.42 3.04
N GLN A 82 -12.24 -22.41 3.67
CA GLN A 82 -12.28 -22.14 5.12
C GLN A 82 -12.00 -23.40 5.98
N PRO A 83 -10.84 -24.06 5.83
CA PRO A 83 -10.57 -25.39 6.39
C PRO A 83 -10.20 -25.37 7.90
N GLY A 84 -10.86 -24.50 8.69
CA GLY A 84 -10.57 -24.31 10.11
C GLY A 84 -9.36 -23.39 10.35
N VAL A 85 -9.06 -23.12 11.63
CA VAL A 85 -8.09 -22.08 12.04
C VAL A 85 -6.68 -22.35 11.49
N LEU A 86 -6.20 -23.59 11.54
CA LEU A 86 -4.87 -23.93 11.03
C LEU A 86 -4.79 -23.71 9.51
N GLY A 87 -5.79 -24.21 8.77
CA GLY A 87 -5.82 -24.05 7.33
C GLY A 87 -5.99 -22.61 6.89
N LEU A 88 -6.79 -21.80 7.61
CA LEU A 88 -6.90 -20.36 7.40
C LEU A 88 -5.54 -19.68 7.61
N SER A 89 -4.81 -20.02 8.70
CA SER A 89 -3.50 -19.45 8.98
C SER A 89 -2.48 -19.77 7.88
N LEU A 90 -2.43 -21.03 7.44
CA LEU A 90 -1.55 -21.46 6.33
C LEU A 90 -1.96 -20.81 5.00
N GLY A 91 -3.26 -20.69 4.74
CA GLY A 91 -3.80 -19.99 3.57
C GLY A 91 -3.39 -18.51 3.55
N LEU A 92 -3.44 -17.83 4.69
CA LEU A 92 -3.00 -16.45 4.83
C LEU A 92 -1.48 -16.29 4.63
N VAL A 93 -0.67 -17.21 5.18
CA VAL A 93 0.78 -17.20 4.93
C VAL A 93 1.05 -17.36 3.43
N LEU A 94 0.40 -18.30 2.75
CA LEU A 94 0.54 -18.50 1.31
C LEU A 94 0.13 -17.23 0.54
N LEU A 95 -1.05 -16.68 0.87
CA LEU A 95 -1.63 -15.50 0.22
C LEU A 95 -0.70 -14.29 0.33
N LEU A 96 -0.24 -13.96 1.54
CA LEU A 96 0.61 -12.80 1.78
C LEU A 96 2.02 -13.00 1.21
N SER A 97 2.58 -14.20 1.29
CA SER A 97 3.89 -14.50 0.66
C SER A 97 3.82 -14.42 -0.86
N ALA A 98 2.74 -14.92 -1.46
CA ALA A 98 2.50 -14.82 -2.90
C ALA A 98 2.27 -13.36 -3.34
N TYR A 99 1.54 -12.58 -2.55
CA TYR A 99 1.36 -11.14 -2.76
C TYR A 99 2.70 -10.38 -2.71
N SER A 100 3.51 -10.62 -1.69
CA SER A 100 4.83 -9.99 -1.54
C SER A 100 5.75 -10.35 -2.71
N LEU A 101 5.87 -11.64 -3.04
CA LEU A 101 6.67 -12.09 -4.18
C LEU A 101 6.18 -11.47 -5.51
N GLY A 102 4.87 -11.51 -5.75
CA GLY A 102 4.27 -10.96 -6.96
C GLY A 102 4.51 -9.46 -7.10
N THR A 103 4.39 -8.72 -6.01
CA THR A 103 4.61 -7.27 -5.99
C THR A 103 6.09 -6.94 -6.23
N ILE A 104 7.01 -7.58 -5.51
CA ILE A 104 8.46 -7.38 -5.67
C ILE A 104 8.89 -7.67 -7.12
N LEU A 105 8.46 -8.79 -7.68
CA LEU A 105 8.78 -9.17 -9.06
C LEU A 105 8.19 -8.18 -10.07
N PHE A 106 6.93 -7.76 -9.87
CA PHE A 106 6.25 -6.87 -10.80
C PHE A 106 6.90 -5.49 -10.84
N TYR A 107 7.28 -4.93 -9.69
CA TYR A 107 8.02 -3.68 -9.63
C TYR A 107 9.43 -3.83 -10.19
N ALA A 108 10.14 -4.91 -9.86
CA ALA A 108 11.48 -5.19 -10.38
C ALA A 108 11.48 -5.37 -11.91
N GLN A 109 10.50 -6.09 -12.46
CA GLN A 109 10.36 -6.26 -13.91
C GLN A 109 9.99 -4.95 -14.60
N GLY A 110 9.26 -4.08 -13.92
CA GLY A 110 8.94 -2.73 -14.38
C GLY A 110 10.20 -1.90 -14.69
N VAL A 111 11.31 -2.12 -13.96
CA VAL A 111 12.60 -1.46 -14.24
C VAL A 111 13.14 -1.86 -15.62
N ALA A 112 13.03 -3.14 -15.98
CA ALA A 112 13.47 -3.63 -17.30
C ALA A 112 12.54 -3.12 -18.41
N VAL A 113 11.22 -3.19 -18.20
CA VAL A 113 10.22 -2.77 -19.19
C VAL A 113 10.31 -1.27 -19.51
N ALA A 114 10.51 -0.43 -18.49
CA ALA A 114 10.60 1.02 -18.66
C ALA A 114 11.99 1.50 -19.13
N GLY A 115 13.03 0.70 -18.93
CA GLY A 115 14.43 1.13 -19.09
C GLY A 115 14.83 1.56 -20.51
N GLY A 116 14.07 1.18 -21.55
CA GLY A 116 14.30 1.60 -22.93
C GLY A 116 13.81 3.02 -23.24
N ALA A 117 12.92 3.60 -22.43
CA ALA A 117 12.35 4.93 -22.62
C ALA A 117 12.85 5.98 -21.58
N GLY A 118 13.94 5.68 -20.87
CA GLY A 118 14.51 6.56 -19.85
C GLY A 118 13.53 6.87 -18.69
N ASP A 119 13.71 8.01 -18.04
CA ASP A 119 12.93 8.42 -16.88
C ASP A 119 11.44 8.60 -17.20
N VAL A 120 11.13 9.16 -18.36
CA VAL A 120 9.75 9.31 -18.85
C VAL A 120 9.03 7.96 -18.91
N GLY A 121 9.74 6.89 -19.33
CA GLY A 121 9.21 5.54 -19.34
C GLY A 121 8.85 5.03 -17.95
N HIS A 122 9.68 5.31 -16.96
CA HIS A 122 9.43 4.93 -15.57
C HIS A 122 8.20 5.64 -14.99
N PHE A 123 8.03 6.95 -15.23
CA PHE A 123 6.85 7.70 -14.76
C PHE A 123 5.56 7.25 -15.46
N ARG A 124 5.60 7.04 -16.79
CA ARG A 124 4.43 6.53 -17.54
C ARG A 124 4.00 5.15 -17.07
N LEU A 125 4.97 4.23 -16.89
CA LEU A 125 4.69 2.88 -16.39
C LEU A 125 4.13 2.92 -14.97
N ALA A 126 4.69 3.77 -14.10
CA ALA A 126 4.19 3.96 -12.75
C ALA A 126 2.75 4.50 -12.75
N GLY A 127 2.44 5.49 -13.59
CA GLY A 127 1.08 6.02 -13.74
C GLY A 127 0.07 4.91 -14.06
N TRP A 128 0.32 4.10 -15.09
CA TRP A 128 -0.56 2.99 -15.46
C TRP A 128 -0.65 1.91 -14.36
N ARG A 129 0.49 1.59 -13.74
CA ARG A 129 0.56 0.59 -12.66
C ARG A 129 -0.28 1.02 -11.46
N GLU A 130 -0.07 2.22 -10.97
CA GLU A 130 -0.74 2.70 -9.76
C GLU A 130 -2.24 2.98 -10.01
N THR A 131 -2.60 3.51 -11.19
CA THR A 131 -4.03 3.61 -11.58
C THR A 131 -4.69 2.23 -11.58
N GLY A 132 -4.04 1.24 -12.18
CA GLY A 132 -4.54 -0.13 -12.17
C GLY A 132 -4.62 -0.71 -10.75
N ALA A 133 -3.68 -0.38 -9.87
CA ALA A 133 -3.71 -0.80 -8.46
C ALA A 133 -4.91 -0.19 -7.73
N VAL A 134 -5.17 1.11 -7.89
CA VAL A 134 -6.33 1.77 -7.27
C VAL A 134 -7.64 1.17 -7.75
N VAL A 135 -7.79 0.86 -9.04
CA VAL A 135 -8.98 0.15 -9.55
C VAL A 135 -9.15 -1.20 -8.85
N GLY A 136 -8.08 -1.96 -8.67
CA GLY A 136 -8.11 -3.23 -7.92
C GLY A 136 -8.50 -3.04 -6.45
N ILE A 137 -7.97 -2.02 -5.79
CA ILE A 137 -8.30 -1.68 -4.39
C ILE A 137 -9.80 -1.39 -4.27
N ILE A 138 -10.33 -0.52 -5.12
CA ILE A 138 -11.77 -0.15 -5.10
C ILE A 138 -12.63 -1.39 -5.35
N PHE A 139 -12.30 -2.19 -6.37
CA PHE A 139 -13.03 -3.41 -6.71
C PHE A 139 -13.07 -4.37 -5.53
N ALA A 140 -11.93 -4.70 -4.93
CA ALA A 140 -11.85 -5.66 -3.85
C ALA A 140 -12.39 -5.13 -2.51
N ALA A 141 -12.41 -3.81 -2.30
CA ALA A 141 -13.05 -3.20 -1.14
C ALA A 141 -14.59 -3.24 -1.23
N MET A 142 -15.13 -3.04 -2.44
CA MET A 142 -16.58 -2.92 -2.64
C MET A 142 -17.27 -4.28 -2.89
N LEU A 143 -16.61 -5.20 -3.61
CA LEU A 143 -17.23 -6.45 -4.05
C LEU A 143 -17.82 -7.28 -2.89
N PRO A 144 -17.11 -7.51 -1.77
CA PRO A 144 -17.68 -8.27 -0.67
C PRO A 144 -18.96 -7.63 -0.11
N SER A 145 -18.96 -6.33 0.09
CA SER A 145 -20.13 -5.60 0.63
C SER A 145 -21.31 -5.59 -0.33
N LEU A 146 -21.09 -5.43 -1.64
CA LEU A 146 -22.13 -5.46 -2.66
C LEU A 146 -22.80 -6.83 -2.75
N VAL A 147 -22.03 -7.91 -2.70
CA VAL A 147 -22.59 -9.27 -2.73
C VAL A 147 -23.24 -9.61 -1.39
N ALA A 148 -22.66 -9.19 -0.28
CA ALA A 148 -23.19 -9.41 1.05
C ALA A 148 -24.55 -8.79 1.26
N SER A 149 -24.85 -7.65 0.66
CA SER A 149 -26.16 -6.99 0.76
C SER A 149 -27.32 -7.84 0.21
N ALA A 150 -27.04 -8.74 -0.75
CA ALA A 150 -28.04 -9.62 -1.37
C ALA A 150 -27.98 -11.07 -0.85
N HIS A 151 -26.80 -11.57 -0.47
CA HIS A 151 -26.58 -13.00 -0.20
C HIS A 151 -25.87 -13.30 1.14
N GLY A 152 -25.61 -12.30 1.95
CA GLY A 152 -24.91 -12.43 3.24
C GLY A 152 -23.38 -12.30 3.16
N SER A 153 -22.74 -12.03 4.30
CA SER A 153 -21.30 -11.72 4.38
C SER A 153 -20.40 -12.83 3.87
N SER A 154 -20.72 -14.08 4.18
CA SER A 154 -19.96 -15.26 3.70
C SER A 154 -19.92 -15.34 2.17
N ALA A 155 -21.07 -15.09 1.50
CA ALA A 155 -21.14 -15.06 0.04
C ALA A 155 -20.30 -13.92 -0.56
N GLY A 156 -20.24 -12.77 0.12
CA GLY A 156 -19.40 -11.64 -0.30
C GLY A 156 -17.92 -11.98 -0.34
N TYR A 157 -17.40 -12.58 0.72
CA TYR A 157 -16.01 -13.02 0.77
C TYR A 157 -15.71 -14.16 -0.21
N ALA A 158 -16.63 -15.14 -0.34
CA ALA A 158 -16.49 -16.23 -1.31
C ALA A 158 -16.45 -15.69 -2.75
N ALA A 159 -17.27 -14.70 -3.09
CA ALA A 159 -17.27 -14.07 -4.42
C ALA A 159 -15.91 -13.42 -4.74
N LEU A 160 -15.29 -12.73 -3.78
CA LEU A 160 -13.93 -12.20 -3.94
C LEU A 160 -12.93 -13.33 -4.16
N GLY A 161 -12.98 -14.38 -3.33
CA GLY A 161 -12.12 -15.55 -3.44
C GLY A 161 -12.21 -16.25 -4.81
N ILE A 162 -13.41 -16.55 -5.27
CA ILE A 162 -13.67 -17.16 -6.58
C ILE A 162 -13.18 -16.26 -7.71
N GLY A 163 -13.47 -14.95 -7.64
CA GLY A 163 -13.00 -13.98 -8.61
C GLY A 163 -11.48 -13.97 -8.75
N MET A 164 -10.75 -14.03 -7.63
CA MET A 164 -9.29 -14.09 -7.61
C MET A 164 -8.75 -15.40 -8.18
N VAL A 165 -9.39 -16.54 -7.90
CA VAL A 165 -9.03 -17.84 -8.49
C VAL A 165 -9.15 -17.82 -10.01
N LEU A 166 -10.29 -17.34 -10.52
CA LEU A 166 -10.55 -17.28 -11.95
C LEU A 166 -9.67 -16.25 -12.68
N ALA A 167 -9.37 -15.13 -12.01
CA ALA A 167 -8.52 -14.09 -12.57
C ALA A 167 -7.03 -14.48 -12.63
N ALA A 168 -6.53 -15.32 -11.73
CA ALA A 168 -5.10 -15.66 -11.65
C ALA A 168 -4.53 -16.22 -12.97
N PRO A 169 -5.09 -17.28 -13.59
CA PRO A 169 -4.58 -17.79 -14.86
C PRO A 169 -4.76 -16.80 -16.01
N LEU A 170 -5.83 -16.03 -16.02
CA LEU A 170 -6.08 -15.00 -17.02
C LEU A 170 -5.02 -13.89 -16.94
N VAL A 171 -4.76 -13.38 -15.73
CA VAL A 171 -3.74 -12.35 -15.48
C VAL A 171 -2.35 -12.87 -15.83
N TRP A 172 -2.05 -14.15 -15.51
CA TRP A 172 -0.82 -14.80 -15.91
C TRP A 172 -0.66 -14.79 -17.44
N ARG A 173 -1.68 -15.24 -18.17
CA ARG A 173 -1.64 -15.29 -19.65
C ARG A 173 -1.45 -13.90 -20.27
N ILE A 174 -2.20 -12.90 -19.80
CA ILE A 174 -2.13 -11.52 -20.31
C ILE A 174 -0.79 -10.87 -19.97
N SER A 175 -0.21 -11.17 -18.81
CA SER A 175 1.06 -10.57 -18.38
C SER A 175 2.30 -11.30 -18.90
N ALA A 176 2.15 -12.44 -19.57
CA ALA A 176 3.28 -13.23 -20.09
C ALA A 176 4.31 -12.41 -20.90
N PRO A 177 3.92 -11.46 -21.78
CA PRO A 177 4.89 -10.65 -22.52
C PRO A 177 5.78 -9.76 -21.63
N ILE A 178 5.27 -9.35 -20.46
CA ILE A 178 6.06 -8.54 -19.51
C ILE A 178 7.27 -9.34 -19.00
N TRP A 179 7.09 -10.62 -18.78
CA TRP A 179 8.10 -11.52 -18.21
C TRP A 179 9.15 -11.98 -19.21
N SER A 180 8.90 -11.81 -20.52
CA SER A 180 9.85 -12.11 -21.59
C SER A 180 10.88 -10.98 -21.82
N VAL A 181 10.65 -9.78 -21.26
CA VAL A 181 11.58 -8.66 -21.37
C VAL A 181 12.86 -8.99 -20.59
N PRO A 182 14.05 -9.02 -21.26
CA PRO A 182 15.29 -9.31 -20.57
C PRO A 182 15.59 -8.28 -19.48
N SER A 183 15.91 -8.74 -18.30
CA SER A 183 16.42 -7.88 -17.23
C SER A 183 17.94 -8.11 -17.11
N SER A 184 18.70 -7.05 -16.85
CA SER A 184 20.15 -7.17 -16.62
C SER A 184 20.40 -8.06 -15.40
N VAL A 185 21.33 -8.99 -15.53
CA VAL A 185 21.91 -9.72 -14.39
C VAL A 185 22.86 -8.75 -13.71
N THR A 186 22.46 -8.27 -12.56
CA THR A 186 23.29 -7.34 -11.80
C THR A 186 24.22 -8.09 -10.85
N SER A 187 25.36 -7.49 -10.55
CA SER A 187 26.30 -7.96 -9.52
C SER A 187 25.58 -8.11 -8.17
N GLY A 188 26.09 -9.01 -7.30
CA GLY A 188 25.48 -9.31 -6.01
C GLY A 188 25.16 -8.07 -5.15
N PHE A 189 24.25 -8.20 -4.20
CA PHE A 189 23.85 -7.14 -3.29
C PHE A 189 25.05 -6.56 -2.53
N SER A 190 25.22 -5.25 -2.59
CA SER A 190 26.20 -4.49 -1.81
C SER A 190 25.51 -3.28 -1.15
N LEU A 191 25.44 -3.28 0.18
CA LEU A 191 24.89 -2.16 0.94
C LEU A 191 25.63 -0.84 0.66
N ARG A 192 26.95 -0.94 0.46
CA ARG A 192 27.80 0.21 0.10
C ARG A 192 27.42 0.78 -1.26
N ALA A 193 27.17 -0.08 -2.25
CA ALA A 193 26.70 0.34 -3.56
C ALA A 193 25.32 1.03 -3.49
N PHE A 194 24.37 0.47 -2.74
CA PHE A 194 23.06 1.10 -2.51
C PHE A 194 23.16 2.48 -1.87
N ARG A 195 24.04 2.62 -0.87
CA ARG A 195 24.26 3.93 -0.20
C ARG A 195 24.90 4.93 -1.14
N ASN A 196 25.95 4.54 -1.86
CA ASN A 196 26.70 5.42 -2.76
C ASN A 196 25.83 5.87 -3.95
N ALA A 197 24.94 5.00 -4.44
CA ALA A 197 23.97 5.34 -5.47
C ALA A 197 22.83 6.24 -4.99
N GLY A 198 22.71 6.54 -3.71
CA GLY A 198 21.59 7.31 -3.14
C GLY A 198 20.29 6.54 -3.03
N ALA A 199 20.25 5.25 -3.36
CA ALA A 199 19.05 4.41 -3.24
C ALA A 199 18.58 4.29 -1.78
N ALA A 200 19.49 4.19 -0.81
CA ALA A 200 19.18 4.19 0.61
C ALA A 200 18.48 5.49 1.05
N ARG A 201 18.85 6.64 0.47
CA ARG A 201 18.18 7.92 0.74
C ARG A 201 16.73 7.92 0.23
N LEU A 202 16.48 7.33 -0.94
CA LEU A 202 15.11 7.19 -1.46
C LEU A 202 14.27 6.23 -0.61
N LEU A 203 14.84 5.17 -0.05
CA LEU A 203 14.17 4.31 0.92
C LEU A 203 13.77 5.09 2.19
N LEU A 204 14.65 5.94 2.71
CA LEU A 204 14.33 6.81 3.86
C LEU A 204 13.24 7.84 3.52
N ILE A 205 13.29 8.44 2.33
CA ILE A 205 12.20 9.30 1.84
C ILE A 205 10.89 8.51 1.80
N GLY A 206 10.92 7.28 1.26
CA GLY A 206 9.78 6.38 1.23
C GLY A 206 9.21 6.09 2.62
N LEU A 207 10.07 5.82 3.61
CA LEU A 207 9.66 5.59 4.99
C LEU A 207 8.93 6.81 5.59
N PHE A 208 9.60 7.97 5.60
CA PHE A 208 9.02 9.19 6.16
C PHE A 208 7.78 9.67 5.39
N ASN A 209 7.70 9.37 4.10
CA ASN A 209 6.54 9.69 3.29
C ASN A 209 5.35 8.73 3.53
N ALA A 210 5.64 7.46 3.83
CA ALA A 210 4.60 6.46 4.12
C ALA A 210 4.03 6.58 5.55
N MET A 211 4.82 7.05 6.52
CA MET A 211 4.38 7.17 7.92
C MET A 211 3.12 8.04 8.12
N PRO A 212 2.99 9.25 7.52
CA PRO A 212 1.75 10.03 7.60
C PRO A 212 0.51 9.27 7.15
N VAL A 213 0.62 8.60 5.99
CA VAL A 213 -0.47 7.80 5.43
C VAL A 213 -0.80 6.62 6.34
N ALA A 214 0.21 6.00 6.93
CA ALA A 214 0.04 4.89 7.86
C ALA A 214 -0.68 5.32 9.15
N VAL A 215 -0.32 6.48 9.73
CA VAL A 215 -1.01 7.07 10.90
C VAL A 215 -2.47 7.35 10.57
N THR A 216 -2.72 8.05 9.46
CA THR A 216 -4.10 8.39 9.07
C THR A 216 -4.92 7.16 8.74
N SER A 217 -4.35 6.14 8.09
CA SER A 217 -5.04 4.87 7.82
C SER A 217 -5.41 4.13 9.11
N THR A 218 -4.53 4.15 10.12
CA THR A 218 -4.77 3.51 11.41
C THR A 218 -5.89 4.19 12.18
N LEU A 219 -5.97 5.51 12.12
CA LEU A 219 -6.90 6.32 12.90
C LEU A 219 -8.17 6.73 12.14
N PHE A 220 -8.25 6.45 10.84
CA PHE A 220 -9.31 6.94 9.96
C PHE A 220 -10.71 6.61 10.48
N LEU A 221 -10.97 5.33 10.80
CA LEU A 221 -12.29 4.93 11.27
C LEU A 221 -12.63 5.59 12.60
N PHE A 222 -11.71 5.62 13.55
CA PHE A 222 -11.92 6.26 14.85
C PHE A 222 -12.23 7.75 14.69
N TYR A 223 -11.50 8.43 13.80
CA TYR A 223 -11.73 9.85 13.53
C TYR A 223 -13.10 10.10 12.88
N VAL A 224 -13.50 9.26 11.91
CA VAL A 224 -14.78 9.40 11.22
C VAL A 224 -15.96 9.05 12.15
N GLU A 225 -15.82 7.99 12.96
CA GLU A 225 -16.88 7.53 13.85
C GLU A 225 -17.02 8.43 15.08
N ASP A 226 -15.92 8.69 15.81
CA ASP A 226 -15.99 9.29 17.14
C ASP A 226 -15.78 10.83 17.12
N TRP A 227 -15.03 11.37 16.16
CA TRP A 227 -14.86 12.83 16.04
C TRP A 227 -15.90 13.45 15.11
N LEU A 228 -16.13 12.85 13.94
CA LEU A 228 -17.11 13.38 12.99
C LEU A 228 -18.53 12.86 13.22
N GLY A 229 -18.72 11.80 14.02
CA GLY A 229 -20.05 11.20 14.24
C GLY A 229 -20.68 10.66 12.95
N ALA A 230 -19.86 10.18 12.00
CA ALA A 230 -20.27 9.89 10.63
C ALA A 230 -19.92 8.44 10.22
N ALA A 231 -20.14 7.47 11.10
CA ALA A 231 -19.83 6.05 10.88
C ALA A 231 -20.39 5.52 9.54
N ASP A 232 -21.63 5.89 9.20
CA ASP A 232 -22.31 5.46 7.97
C ASP A 232 -21.62 5.99 6.69
N PHE A 233 -20.85 7.07 6.80
CA PHE A 233 -20.14 7.69 5.68
C PHE A 233 -18.69 7.23 5.54
N ALA A 234 -18.15 6.42 6.47
CA ALA A 234 -16.77 6.01 6.47
C ALA A 234 -16.34 5.32 5.16
N GLY A 235 -17.16 4.39 4.66
CA GLY A 235 -16.92 3.71 3.38
C GLY A 235 -16.95 4.66 2.19
N ALA A 236 -17.86 5.61 2.15
CA ALA A 236 -17.98 6.60 1.07
C ALA A 236 -16.79 7.58 1.07
N LEU A 237 -16.33 8.00 2.24
CA LEU A 237 -15.14 8.85 2.39
C LEU A 237 -13.87 8.11 1.95
N LEU A 238 -13.72 6.84 2.33
CA LEU A 238 -12.58 6.02 1.90
C LEU A 238 -12.59 5.80 0.38
N LEU A 239 -13.77 5.55 -0.20
CA LEU A 239 -13.93 5.45 -1.65
C LEU A 239 -13.57 6.76 -2.35
N ALA A 240 -14.04 7.90 -1.84
CA ALA A 240 -13.71 9.23 -2.38
C ALA A 240 -12.19 9.49 -2.35
N PHE A 241 -11.51 9.09 -1.27
CA PHE A 241 -10.06 9.19 -1.13
C PHE A 241 -9.33 8.39 -2.21
N PHE A 242 -9.66 7.12 -2.40
CA PHE A 242 -9.00 6.28 -3.41
C PHE A 242 -9.38 6.68 -4.84
N LEU A 243 -10.62 7.12 -5.08
CA LEU A 243 -11.02 7.65 -6.39
C LEU A 243 -10.22 8.91 -6.74
N ALA A 244 -10.09 9.85 -5.79
CA ALA A 244 -9.29 11.06 -5.99
C ALA A 244 -7.82 10.74 -6.27
N ALA A 245 -7.23 9.77 -5.53
CA ALA A 245 -5.87 9.31 -5.77
C ALA A 245 -5.74 8.71 -7.17
N GLY A 246 -6.62 7.77 -7.54
CA GLY A 246 -6.59 7.08 -8.83
C GLY A 246 -6.74 8.01 -10.03
N LEU A 247 -7.65 8.98 -9.95
CA LEU A 247 -7.88 9.98 -10.99
C LEU A 247 -6.71 10.98 -11.13
N ALA A 248 -6.03 11.29 -10.02
CA ALA A 248 -4.90 12.22 -10.02
C ALA A 248 -3.57 11.58 -10.51
N ILE A 249 -3.38 10.27 -10.34
CA ILE A 249 -2.16 9.54 -10.70
C ILE A 249 -1.68 9.82 -12.13
N PRO A 250 -2.52 9.70 -13.19
CA PRO A 250 -2.07 9.95 -14.57
C PRO A 250 -1.60 11.39 -14.79
N ALA A 251 -2.26 12.36 -14.17
CA ALA A 251 -1.88 13.76 -14.24
C ALA A 251 -0.51 13.99 -13.56
N TRP A 252 -0.31 13.48 -12.35
CA TRP A 252 0.96 13.59 -11.64
C TRP A 252 2.11 12.90 -12.37
N ALA A 253 1.89 11.69 -12.89
CA ALA A 253 2.88 10.96 -13.68
C ALA A 253 3.25 11.72 -14.97
N GLY A 254 2.27 12.31 -15.65
CA GLY A 254 2.48 13.15 -16.83
C GLY A 254 3.25 14.42 -16.52
N LEU A 255 2.91 15.10 -15.45
CA LEU A 255 3.64 16.28 -14.98
C LEU A 255 5.09 15.95 -14.59
N ALA A 256 5.31 14.83 -13.87
CA ALA A 256 6.64 14.38 -13.49
C ALA A 256 7.51 14.02 -14.70
N ALA A 257 6.91 13.43 -15.73
CA ALA A 257 7.59 13.14 -16.99
C ALA A 257 8.01 14.41 -17.76
N ARG A 258 7.28 15.51 -17.57
CA ARG A 258 7.53 16.79 -18.28
C ARG A 258 8.43 17.74 -17.50
N TYR A 259 8.23 17.86 -16.20
CA TYR A 259 8.87 18.89 -15.37
C TYR A 259 9.91 18.30 -14.38
N GLY A 260 10.01 16.96 -14.32
CA GLY A 260 10.88 16.28 -13.37
C GLY A 260 10.18 15.96 -12.04
N ALA A 261 10.66 14.91 -11.41
CA ALA A 261 10.02 14.34 -10.22
C ALA A 261 9.98 15.28 -9.02
N ARG A 262 11.10 15.98 -8.74
CA ARG A 262 11.22 16.88 -7.60
C ARG A 262 10.24 18.06 -7.70
N GLN A 263 10.14 18.66 -8.89
CA GLN A 263 9.30 19.85 -9.13
C GLN A 263 7.81 19.54 -9.01
N VAL A 264 7.41 18.27 -9.16
CA VAL A 264 6.03 17.83 -9.06
C VAL A 264 5.72 17.25 -7.68
N LEU A 265 6.66 16.50 -7.11
CA LEU A 265 6.46 15.82 -5.82
C LEU A 265 6.38 16.84 -4.66
N LEU A 266 7.20 17.89 -4.67
CA LEU A 266 7.18 18.92 -3.62
C LEU A 266 5.83 19.64 -3.51
N PRO A 267 5.24 20.20 -4.59
CA PRO A 267 3.92 20.80 -4.51
C PRO A 267 2.84 19.81 -4.08
N ALA A 268 2.90 18.54 -4.53
CA ALA A 268 1.96 17.52 -4.09
C ALA A 268 2.08 17.21 -2.59
N MET A 269 3.30 17.11 -2.05
CA MET A 269 3.52 16.95 -0.61
C MET A 269 3.02 18.16 0.19
N LEU A 270 3.25 19.39 -0.31
CA LEU A 270 2.72 20.61 0.31
C LEU A 270 1.19 20.67 0.27
N LEU A 271 0.57 20.19 -0.82
CA LEU A 271 -0.88 20.06 -0.93
C LEU A 271 -1.44 19.11 0.15
N ALA A 272 -0.77 18.00 0.40
CA ALA A 272 -1.13 17.07 1.48
C ALA A 272 -1.02 17.75 2.86
N VAL A 273 0.08 18.49 3.11
CA VAL A 273 0.27 19.24 4.35
C VAL A 273 -0.84 20.27 4.52
N PHE A 274 -1.18 21.03 3.48
CA PHE A 274 -2.26 22.00 3.51
C PHE A 274 -3.62 21.36 3.85
N ALA A 275 -3.96 20.24 3.21
CA ALA A 275 -5.20 19.51 3.48
C ALA A 275 -5.27 19.04 4.94
N PHE A 276 -4.21 18.47 5.48
CA PHE A 276 -4.17 18.03 6.87
C PHE A 276 -4.09 19.18 7.89
N SER A 277 -3.48 20.31 7.53
CA SER A 277 -3.56 21.52 8.35
C SER A 277 -5.00 22.02 8.49
N TRP A 278 -5.78 21.91 7.43
CA TRP A 278 -7.20 22.21 7.50
C TRP A 278 -7.97 21.17 8.32
N ALA A 279 -7.66 19.86 8.17
CA ALA A 279 -8.27 18.81 9.00
C ALA A 279 -8.08 19.06 10.51
N ALA A 280 -6.92 19.61 10.91
CA ALA A 280 -6.63 19.94 12.31
C ALA A 280 -7.53 21.06 12.88
N LEU A 281 -8.16 21.85 12.02
CA LEU A 281 -9.04 22.96 12.40
C LEU A 281 -10.53 22.59 12.32
N LEU A 282 -10.87 21.38 11.86
CA LEU A 282 -12.27 20.97 11.70
C LEU A 282 -12.93 20.71 13.05
N PRO A 283 -14.11 21.30 13.30
CA PRO A 283 -14.90 20.97 14.47
C PRO A 283 -15.49 19.56 14.35
N GLN A 284 -16.01 19.06 15.48
CA GLN A 284 -16.80 17.83 15.50
C GLN A 284 -18.00 17.92 14.53
N GLY A 285 -18.31 16.83 13.83
CA GLY A 285 -19.43 16.79 12.89
C GLY A 285 -19.19 17.44 11.52
N ALA A 286 -18.00 17.97 11.24
CA ALA A 286 -17.68 18.67 9.98
C ALA A 286 -17.45 17.73 8.79
N VAL A 287 -18.42 16.86 8.46
CA VAL A 287 -18.30 15.79 7.47
C VAL A 287 -18.05 16.32 6.04
N VAL A 288 -18.78 17.39 5.64
CA VAL A 288 -18.65 17.96 4.30
C VAL A 288 -17.26 18.59 4.08
N GLN A 289 -16.79 19.34 5.07
CA GLN A 289 -15.44 19.92 5.02
C GLN A 289 -14.38 18.81 5.01
N PHE A 290 -14.59 17.76 5.78
CA PHE A 290 -13.69 16.60 5.80
C PHE A 290 -13.71 15.84 4.47
N LEU A 291 -14.81 15.77 3.74
CA LEU A 291 -14.85 15.22 2.38
C LEU A 291 -13.89 15.98 1.44
N VAL A 292 -13.83 17.32 1.55
CA VAL A 292 -12.88 18.11 0.76
C VAL A 292 -11.43 17.78 1.13
N VAL A 293 -11.13 17.68 2.44
CA VAL A 293 -9.80 17.23 2.92
C VAL A 293 -9.46 15.86 2.35
N THR A 294 -10.42 14.94 2.37
CA THR A 294 -10.27 13.56 1.86
C THR A 294 -9.93 13.54 0.37
N VAL A 295 -10.67 14.31 -0.44
CA VAL A 295 -10.42 14.40 -1.89
C VAL A 295 -9.06 15.04 -2.19
N VAL A 296 -8.73 16.14 -1.53
CA VAL A 296 -7.45 16.86 -1.77
C VAL A 296 -6.27 16.01 -1.32
N SER A 297 -6.33 15.39 -0.13
CA SER A 297 -5.26 14.52 0.37
C SER A 297 -5.13 13.22 -0.45
N GLY A 298 -6.25 12.66 -0.92
CA GLY A 298 -6.25 11.53 -1.85
C GLY A 298 -5.55 11.88 -3.16
N ALA A 299 -5.90 13.02 -3.77
CA ALA A 299 -5.25 13.49 -4.98
C ALA A 299 -3.73 13.68 -4.77
N ALA A 300 -3.31 14.26 -3.65
CA ALA A 300 -1.90 14.40 -3.30
C ALA A 300 -1.18 13.04 -3.13
N LEU A 301 -1.84 12.06 -2.49
CA LEU A 301 -1.30 10.70 -2.37
C LEU A 301 -1.01 10.07 -3.72
N GLY A 302 -1.81 10.37 -4.75
CA GLY A 302 -1.58 9.88 -6.11
C GLY A 302 -0.19 10.24 -6.65
N ALA A 303 0.36 11.40 -6.31
CA ALA A 303 1.72 11.79 -6.66
C ALA A 303 2.76 10.93 -5.94
N ASP A 304 2.60 10.72 -4.63
CA ASP A 304 3.50 9.89 -3.82
C ASP A 304 3.55 8.45 -4.35
N MET A 305 2.39 7.87 -4.67
CA MET A 305 2.26 6.51 -5.19
C MET A 305 2.95 6.34 -6.55
N ALA A 306 2.82 7.30 -7.45
CA ALA A 306 3.38 7.21 -8.80
C ALA A 306 4.87 7.60 -8.87
N ILE A 307 5.25 8.71 -8.25
CA ILE A 307 6.55 9.33 -8.48
C ILE A 307 7.66 8.69 -7.66
N LEU A 308 7.42 8.40 -6.36
CA LEU A 308 8.48 7.87 -5.51
C LEU A 308 8.99 6.48 -5.94
N PRO A 309 8.13 5.48 -6.23
CA PRO A 309 8.60 4.21 -6.75
C PRO A 309 9.24 4.31 -8.14
N ALA A 310 8.79 5.27 -8.98
CA ALA A 310 9.39 5.51 -10.28
C ALA A 310 10.81 6.09 -10.16
N LEU A 311 11.01 7.08 -9.29
CA LEU A 311 12.34 7.60 -8.94
C LEU A 311 13.27 6.51 -8.44
N PHE A 312 12.76 5.65 -7.57
CA PHE A 312 13.53 4.52 -7.04
C PHE A 312 13.92 3.55 -8.15
N ALA A 313 12.97 3.20 -9.04
CA ALA A 313 13.22 2.36 -10.21
C ALA A 313 14.29 2.94 -11.14
N THR A 314 14.19 4.24 -11.44
CA THR A 314 15.19 4.99 -12.23
C THR A 314 16.57 4.92 -11.58
N ARG A 315 16.64 5.14 -10.27
CA ARG A 315 17.91 5.09 -9.52
C ARG A 315 18.55 3.71 -9.54
N LEU A 316 17.73 2.66 -9.34
CA LEU A 316 18.21 1.27 -9.45
C LEU A 316 18.78 0.99 -10.84
N LYS A 317 18.08 1.42 -11.90
CA LYS A 317 18.49 1.21 -13.28
C LYS A 317 19.78 1.96 -13.63
N ARG A 318 19.87 3.25 -13.32
CA ARG A 318 21.04 4.08 -13.60
C ARG A 318 22.32 3.61 -12.90
N SER A 319 22.16 3.00 -11.71
CA SER A 319 23.29 2.53 -10.90
C SER A 319 23.53 1.02 -11.04
N ASP A 320 22.87 0.37 -11.98
CA ASP A 320 22.93 -1.09 -12.23
C ASP A 320 22.78 -1.92 -10.94
N LEU A 321 21.83 -1.51 -10.08
CA LEU A 321 21.56 -2.19 -8.82
C LEU A 321 20.50 -3.29 -8.97
N PRO A 322 20.58 -4.37 -8.15
CA PRO A 322 19.62 -5.46 -8.19
C PRO A 322 18.20 -4.99 -7.86
N SER A 323 17.32 -5.08 -8.85
CA SER A 323 15.99 -4.47 -8.77
C SER A 323 15.03 -5.18 -7.84
N ALA A 324 15.08 -6.52 -7.73
CA ALA A 324 14.21 -7.26 -6.83
C ALA A 324 14.64 -7.09 -5.37
N VAL A 325 15.94 -7.04 -5.07
CA VAL A 325 16.45 -6.66 -3.74
C VAL A 325 16.00 -5.25 -3.38
N GLY A 326 16.12 -4.31 -4.33
CA GLY A 326 15.66 -2.93 -4.13
C GLY A 326 14.18 -2.86 -3.76
N PHE A 327 13.30 -3.49 -4.53
CA PHE A 327 11.87 -3.48 -4.26
C PHE A 327 11.46 -4.36 -3.07
N GLY A 328 12.23 -5.38 -2.71
CA GLY A 328 12.09 -6.07 -1.43
C GLY A 328 12.36 -5.14 -0.24
N ALA A 329 13.42 -4.33 -0.32
CA ALA A 329 13.69 -3.30 0.68
C ALA A 329 12.61 -2.20 0.71
N TRP A 330 12.07 -1.81 -0.46
CA TRP A 330 10.95 -0.88 -0.56
C TRP A 330 9.69 -1.41 0.14
N ALA A 331 9.34 -2.67 -0.12
CA ALA A 331 8.20 -3.33 0.52
C ALA A 331 8.38 -3.39 2.05
N PHE A 332 9.57 -3.79 2.51
CA PHE A 332 9.93 -3.78 3.93
C PHE A 332 9.74 -2.39 4.56
N VAL A 333 10.26 -1.34 3.93
CA VAL A 333 10.15 0.05 4.41
C VAL A 333 8.69 0.50 4.48
N SER A 334 7.88 0.21 3.46
CA SER A 334 6.47 0.58 3.41
C SER A 334 5.65 -0.11 4.52
N LYS A 335 5.92 -1.40 4.76
CA LYS A 335 5.26 -2.16 5.84
C LYS A 335 5.77 -1.74 7.22
N SER A 336 7.04 -1.37 7.34
CA SER A 336 7.61 -0.81 8.58
C SER A 336 6.94 0.50 8.98
N ALA A 337 6.61 1.35 8.02
CA ALA A 337 5.88 2.59 8.28
C ALA A 337 4.53 2.33 8.95
N LEU A 338 3.79 1.30 8.51
CA LEU A 338 2.52 0.89 9.13
C LEU A 338 2.71 0.41 10.58
N ALA A 339 3.73 -0.43 10.83
CA ALA A 339 4.00 -0.92 12.19
C ALA A 339 4.43 0.21 13.13
N LEU A 340 5.34 1.07 12.68
CA LEU A 340 5.83 2.20 13.46
C LEU A 340 4.72 3.20 13.78
N SER A 341 3.80 3.45 12.84
CA SER A 341 2.68 4.35 13.07
C SER A 341 1.73 3.81 14.14
N GLY A 342 1.41 2.50 14.10
CA GLY A 342 0.57 1.87 15.13
C GLY A 342 1.20 1.97 16.54
N ILE A 343 2.51 1.68 16.64
CA ILE A 343 3.26 1.80 17.92
C ILE A 343 3.30 3.26 18.40
N LEU A 344 3.33 4.22 17.50
CA LEU A 344 3.38 5.64 17.85
C LEU A 344 2.04 6.16 18.36
N VAL A 345 0.93 5.84 17.67
CA VAL A 345 -0.33 6.53 17.92
C VAL A 345 -1.29 5.79 18.85
N LEU A 346 -1.34 4.45 18.82
CA LEU A 346 -2.29 3.71 19.63
C LEU A 346 -2.03 3.83 21.14
N PRO A 347 -0.78 3.69 21.66
CA PRO A 347 -0.51 3.91 23.07
C PRO A 347 -0.78 5.35 23.51
N THR A 348 -0.58 6.32 22.63
CA THR A 348 -0.86 7.74 22.94
C THR A 348 -2.35 7.95 23.18
N LEU A 349 -3.23 7.30 22.38
CA LEU A 349 -4.67 7.36 22.59
C LEU A 349 -5.10 6.62 23.87
N GLU A 350 -4.51 5.46 24.15
CA GLU A 350 -4.79 4.69 25.37
C GLU A 350 -4.45 5.49 26.62
N ILE A 351 -3.26 6.12 26.66
CA ILE A 351 -2.84 6.99 27.77
C ILE A 351 -3.79 8.18 27.94
N ALA A 352 -4.36 8.71 26.85
CA ALA A 352 -5.35 9.77 26.88
C ALA A 352 -6.76 9.30 27.31
N GLY A 353 -6.93 8.00 27.62
CA GLY A 353 -8.22 7.42 28.03
C GLY A 353 -9.20 7.21 26.87
N TYR A 354 -8.76 7.26 25.61
CA TYR A 354 -9.62 7.04 24.48
C TYR A 354 -10.05 5.56 24.36
N VAL A 355 -11.36 5.34 24.21
CA VAL A 355 -11.97 4.01 24.04
C VAL A 355 -12.69 3.97 22.71
N PRO A 356 -12.23 3.17 21.73
CA PRO A 356 -12.88 3.06 20.42
C PRO A 356 -14.35 2.64 20.53
N GLY A 357 -15.25 3.39 19.88
CA GLY A 357 -16.69 3.13 19.90
C GLY A 357 -17.37 3.29 21.28
N GLY A 358 -16.65 3.78 22.27
CA GLY A 358 -17.14 4.03 23.63
C GLY A 358 -17.55 5.49 23.86
N VAL A 359 -17.98 5.77 25.11
CA VAL A 359 -18.21 7.15 25.54
C VAL A 359 -16.87 7.78 25.91
N ASN A 360 -16.41 8.73 25.12
CA ASN A 360 -15.15 9.42 25.29
C ASN A 360 -15.35 10.84 25.80
N ASP A 361 -14.48 11.29 26.69
CA ASP A 361 -14.45 12.67 27.15
C ASP A 361 -13.83 13.62 26.11
N ALA A 362 -14.01 14.92 26.28
CA ALA A 362 -13.50 15.92 25.35
C ALA A 362 -11.96 15.93 25.21
N PRO A 363 -11.14 15.70 26.26
CA PRO A 363 -9.70 15.54 26.14
C PRO A 363 -9.29 14.34 25.28
N ALA A 364 -9.88 13.17 25.45
CA ALA A 364 -9.59 11.97 24.67
C ALA A 364 -9.93 12.17 23.17
N LEU A 365 -11.09 12.76 22.87
CA LEU A 365 -11.48 13.10 21.50
C LEU A 365 -10.56 14.13 20.84
N ARG A 366 -10.10 15.14 21.59
CA ARG A 366 -9.10 16.10 21.09
C ARG A 366 -7.75 15.45 20.82
N THR A 367 -7.36 14.49 21.64
CA THR A 367 -6.13 13.72 21.40
C THR A 367 -6.23 12.88 20.14
N LEU A 368 -7.39 12.25 19.89
CA LEU A 368 -7.67 11.54 18.64
C LEU A 368 -7.56 12.49 17.44
N ALA A 369 -8.24 13.64 17.48
CA ALA A 369 -8.21 14.62 16.41
C ALA A 369 -6.80 15.16 16.14
N ALA A 370 -6.04 15.45 17.19
CA ALA A 370 -4.65 15.89 17.09
C ALA A 370 -3.73 14.77 16.51
N ALA A 371 -3.89 13.53 16.98
CA ALA A 371 -3.13 12.39 16.46
C ALA A 371 -3.43 12.16 14.97
N TYR A 372 -4.69 12.27 14.56
CA TYR A 372 -5.10 12.09 13.16
C TYR A 372 -4.60 13.19 12.24
N ALA A 373 -4.67 14.45 12.65
CA ALA A 373 -4.41 15.59 11.77
C ALA A 373 -3.03 16.23 11.95
N ILE A 374 -2.50 16.30 13.18
CA ILE A 374 -1.25 17.02 13.48
C ILE A 374 -0.03 16.10 13.35
N VAL A 375 -0.09 14.87 13.88
CA VAL A 375 1.05 13.93 13.80
C VAL A 375 1.52 13.70 12.35
N PRO A 376 0.62 13.48 11.36
CA PRO A 376 1.02 13.34 9.96
C PRO A 376 1.76 14.55 9.39
N LEU A 377 1.44 15.78 9.84
CA LEU A 377 2.14 17.00 9.39
C LEU A 377 3.63 16.94 9.77
N PHE A 378 3.91 16.64 11.04
CA PHE A 378 5.30 16.57 11.51
C PHE A 378 6.07 15.43 10.85
N LEU A 379 5.42 14.27 10.66
CA LEU A 379 6.05 13.11 10.00
C LEU A 379 6.33 13.34 8.52
N LYS A 380 5.59 14.24 7.85
CA LYS A 380 5.83 14.59 6.44
C LYS A 380 7.03 15.52 6.24
N LEU A 381 7.37 16.35 7.23
CA LEU A 381 8.44 17.35 7.10
C LEU A 381 9.80 16.76 6.71
N PRO A 382 10.31 15.67 7.33
CA PRO A 382 11.56 15.05 6.90
C PRO A 382 11.55 14.62 5.44
N ALA A 383 10.44 14.05 4.95
CA ALA A 383 10.30 13.64 3.55
C ALA A 383 10.39 14.87 2.62
N ILE A 384 9.67 15.94 2.91
CA ILE A 384 9.70 17.19 2.16
C ILE A 384 11.12 17.77 2.12
N TRP A 385 11.77 17.87 3.29
CA TRP A 385 13.14 18.36 3.39
C TRP A 385 14.13 17.54 2.57
N MET A 386 14.02 16.21 2.62
CA MET A 386 14.88 15.32 1.86
C MET A 386 14.62 15.41 0.35
N VAL A 387 13.34 15.51 -0.06
CA VAL A 387 12.97 15.68 -1.48
C VAL A 387 13.44 17.04 -2.00
N ALA A 388 13.31 18.12 -1.22
CA ALA A 388 13.78 19.45 -1.59
C ALA A 388 15.31 19.50 -1.88
N ARG A 389 16.05 18.55 -1.31
CA ARG A 389 17.50 18.42 -1.51
C ARG A 389 17.90 17.33 -2.51
N LEU A 390 16.94 16.68 -3.19
CA LEU A 390 17.28 15.82 -4.33
C LEU A 390 17.88 16.69 -5.43
N ALA A 391 18.96 16.21 -6.01
CA ALA A 391 19.46 16.83 -7.23
C ALA A 391 18.41 16.70 -8.33
N ASP A 392 18.25 17.73 -9.14
CA ASP A 392 17.49 17.64 -10.38
C ASP A 392 18.35 16.79 -11.33
N ASP A 393 18.04 15.49 -11.41
CA ASP A 393 18.71 14.51 -12.29
C ASP A 393 18.11 14.55 -13.70
#